data_2537076f0b18690941fcd8d554c0250d
#
_entry.id   2537076f0b18690941fcd8d554c0250d
#
_cell.length_a   1.000
_cell.length_b   1.000
_cell.length_c   1.000
_cell.angle_alpha   90.00
_cell.angle_beta   90.00
_cell.angle_gamma   90.00
#
_symmetry.space_group_name_H-M   'P 1'
#
loop_
_entity.id
_entity.type
_entity.pdbx_description
1 polymer ?
#
loop_
_entity_poly.entity_id
_entity_poly.type
_entity_poly.pdbx_seq_one_letter_code
_entity_poly.pdbx_strand_id
1 'polypeptide(L)'
;MGGIGKTTLAKKIFNDPRIEDEFQLKIWVCVSKEVKGVEVLKCVIREAGEEPANTNERSVLVPQVDSLVKGKKFFLILDDVWEESRAVWDGLLRAPMSRGAHGSRLLVTTRDERVANGMRATKSHRVEKLSDEDGWSLLIKQILQPKEVIA
;
A
#
# COMPACT_ATOMS: atom_id res chain seq x y z
N MET A 1 -14.67 15.80 -3.35
CA MET A 1 -14.76 14.71 -3.75
C MET A 1 -13.58 14.02 -4.20
N GLY A 2 -12.43 14.40 -3.90
CA GLY A 2 -11.21 13.81 -4.32
C GLY A 2 -11.03 12.34 -3.97
N GLY A 3 -11.68 11.87 -2.93
CA GLY A 3 -11.49 10.49 -2.50
C GLY A 3 -12.04 9.45 -3.45
N ILE A 4 -13.17 9.75 -4.08
CA ILE A 4 -13.83 8.78 -4.94
C ILE A 4 -12.98 8.44 -6.15
N GLY A 5 -12.42 9.46 -6.80
CA GLY A 5 -11.60 9.23 -7.99
C GLY A 5 -10.33 8.48 -7.68
N LYS A 6 -9.70 8.77 -6.54
CA LYS A 6 -8.46 8.12 -6.15
C LYS A 6 -8.68 6.64 -5.87
N THR A 7 -9.72 6.31 -5.13
CA THR A 7 -10.02 4.92 -4.80
C THR A 7 -10.38 4.14 -6.05
N THR A 8 -11.16 4.73 -6.94
CA THR A 8 -11.54 4.08 -8.19
C THR A 8 -10.32 3.78 -9.04
N LEU A 9 -9.42 4.75 -9.15
CA LEU A 9 -8.20 4.57 -9.92
C LEU A 9 -7.32 3.47 -9.31
N ALA A 10 -7.18 3.47 -7.99
CA ALA A 10 -6.39 2.46 -7.31
C ALA A 10 -6.96 1.06 -7.52
N LYS A 11 -8.30 0.93 -7.49
CA LYS A 11 -8.93 -0.36 -7.73
C LYS A 11 -8.69 -0.85 -9.14
N LYS A 12 -8.74 0.05 -10.11
CA LYS A 12 -8.48 -0.29 -11.49
C LYS A 12 -7.06 -0.82 -11.67
N ILE A 13 -6.11 -0.19 -11.01
CA ILE A 13 -4.73 -0.63 -11.04
C ILE A 13 -4.58 -1.98 -10.35
N PHE A 14 -5.17 -2.13 -9.19
CA PHE A 14 -5.05 -3.35 -8.40
C PHE A 14 -5.56 -4.57 -9.17
N ASN A 15 -6.59 -4.38 -9.99
CA ASN A 15 -7.19 -5.46 -10.75
C ASN A 15 -6.66 -5.63 -12.17
N ASP A 16 -5.64 -4.86 -12.54
CA ASP A 16 -5.05 -4.96 -13.88
C ASP A 16 -4.27 -6.27 -14.00
N PRO A 17 -4.47 -7.04 -15.08
CA PRO A 17 -3.76 -8.32 -15.24
C PRO A 17 -2.25 -8.20 -15.20
N ARG A 18 -1.69 -7.07 -15.62
CA ARG A 18 -0.25 -6.87 -15.58
C ARG A 18 0.27 -6.79 -14.15
N ILE A 19 -0.53 -6.20 -13.26
CA ILE A 19 -0.19 -6.15 -11.84
C ILE A 19 -0.30 -7.54 -11.23
N GLU A 20 -1.34 -8.27 -11.60
CA GLU A 20 -1.54 -9.62 -11.12
C GLU A 20 -0.34 -10.50 -11.46
N ASP A 21 0.18 -10.37 -12.67
CA ASP A 21 1.29 -11.20 -13.13
C ASP A 21 2.63 -10.79 -12.52
N GLU A 22 2.77 -9.52 -12.18
CA GLU A 22 4.05 -8.99 -11.75
C GLU A 22 4.35 -9.23 -10.27
N PHE A 23 3.34 -9.31 -9.44
CA PHE A 23 3.52 -9.38 -7.99
C PHE A 23 3.01 -10.70 -7.41
N GLN A 24 3.79 -11.27 -6.51
CA GLN A 24 3.42 -12.51 -5.82
C GLN A 24 2.31 -12.26 -4.81
N LEU A 25 2.32 -11.09 -4.20
CA LEU A 25 1.31 -10.71 -3.23
C LEU A 25 0.69 -9.39 -3.63
N LYS A 26 -0.63 -9.30 -3.54
CA LYS A 26 -1.34 -8.04 -3.70
C LYS A 26 -2.14 -7.81 -2.43
N ILE A 27 -1.91 -6.70 -1.80
CA ILE A 27 -2.52 -6.39 -0.50
C ILE A 27 -3.20 -5.04 -0.57
N TRP A 28 -4.49 -5.00 -0.24
CA TRP A 28 -5.26 -3.76 -0.21
C TRP A 28 -5.68 -3.47 1.21
N VAL A 29 -5.28 -2.33 1.74
CA VAL A 29 -5.67 -1.92 3.07
C VAL A 29 -6.32 -0.55 3.02
N CYS A 30 -7.53 -0.46 3.55
CA CYS A 30 -8.19 0.83 3.69
C CYS A 30 -7.87 1.36 5.09
N VAL A 31 -7.12 2.45 5.15
CA VAL A 31 -6.61 2.97 6.40
C VAL A 31 -7.40 4.21 6.77
N SER A 32 -8.56 4.03 7.36
CA SER A 32 -9.38 5.15 7.73
C SER A 32 -8.79 5.87 8.94
N LYS A 33 -9.32 7.04 9.23
CA LYS A 33 -8.84 7.88 10.31
C LYS A 33 -8.91 7.18 11.67
N GLU A 34 -9.90 6.31 11.84
CA GLU A 34 -10.14 5.66 13.12
C GLU A 34 -9.59 4.24 13.24
N VAL A 35 -8.91 3.75 12.22
CA VAL A 35 -8.40 2.39 12.25
C VAL A 35 -7.21 2.29 13.19
N LYS A 36 -7.22 1.27 14.03
CA LYS A 36 -6.14 1.01 14.97
C LYS A 36 -5.04 0.20 14.29
N GLY A 37 -3.81 0.38 14.76
CA GLY A 37 -2.66 -0.29 14.17
C GLY A 37 -2.79 -1.80 14.14
N VAL A 38 -3.33 -2.39 15.21
CA VAL A 38 -3.52 -3.83 15.27
C VAL A 38 -4.45 -4.32 14.16
N GLU A 39 -5.52 -3.55 13.88
CA GLU A 39 -6.46 -3.92 12.83
C GLU A 39 -5.81 -3.86 11.46
N VAL A 40 -4.92 -2.89 11.25
CA VAL A 40 -4.20 -2.78 9.99
C VAL A 40 -3.29 -4.00 9.80
N LEU A 41 -2.58 -4.40 10.85
CA LEU A 41 -1.73 -5.59 10.79
C LEU A 41 -2.53 -6.83 10.43
N LYS A 42 -3.68 -7.01 11.06
CA LYS A 42 -4.53 -8.15 10.76
C LYS A 42 -5.05 -8.12 9.34
N CYS A 43 -5.39 -6.92 8.85
CA CYS A 43 -5.85 -6.77 7.48
C CYS A 43 -4.77 -7.18 6.48
N VAL A 44 -3.54 -6.75 6.71
CA VAL A 44 -2.43 -7.13 5.84
C VAL A 44 -2.27 -8.65 5.81
N ILE A 45 -2.35 -9.29 6.96
CA ILE A 45 -2.19 -10.74 7.05
C ILE A 45 -3.29 -11.46 6.29
N ARG A 46 -4.55 -11.03 6.45
CA ARG A 46 -5.67 -11.64 5.74
C ARG A 46 -5.55 -11.46 4.23
N GLU A 47 -5.17 -10.26 3.82
CA GLU A 47 -5.03 -9.98 2.38
C GLU A 47 -3.89 -10.78 1.77
N ALA A 48 -2.90 -11.15 2.57
CA ALA A 48 -1.81 -11.99 2.10
C ALA A 48 -2.18 -13.47 2.07
N GLY A 49 -3.41 -13.80 2.47
CA GLY A 49 -3.92 -15.16 2.35
C GLY A 49 -3.79 -16.01 3.60
N GLU A 50 -3.53 -15.39 4.74
CA GLU A 50 -3.37 -16.15 5.99
C GLU A 50 -4.29 -15.64 7.09
N GLU A 51 -4.42 -16.42 8.14
CA GLU A 51 -5.20 -16.02 9.29
C GLU A 51 -4.29 -15.34 10.30
N PRO A 52 -4.65 -14.16 10.79
CA PRO A 52 -3.83 -13.54 11.82
C PRO A 52 -3.94 -14.32 13.12
N ALA A 53 -2.86 -14.30 13.88
CA ALA A 53 -2.87 -14.93 15.19
C ALA A 53 -3.98 -14.33 16.04
N ASN A 54 -4.57 -15.17 16.92
CA ASN A 54 -5.71 -14.73 17.71
C ASN A 54 -5.25 -13.93 18.93
N THR A 55 -4.78 -12.71 18.67
CA THR A 55 -4.24 -11.85 19.71
C THR A 55 -4.27 -10.42 19.19
N ASN A 56 -4.17 -9.46 20.10
CA ASN A 56 -4.02 -8.07 19.74
C ASN A 56 -2.61 -7.57 20.05
N GLU A 57 -1.68 -8.47 20.29
CA GLU A 57 -0.32 -8.07 20.61
C GLU A 57 0.51 -7.82 19.36
N ARG A 58 1.06 -6.63 19.27
CA ARG A 58 1.90 -6.24 18.12
C ARG A 58 3.13 -7.13 18.04
N SER A 59 3.66 -7.55 19.18
CA SER A 59 4.86 -8.37 19.22
C SER A 59 4.66 -9.72 18.54
N VAL A 60 3.41 -10.15 18.37
CA VAL A 60 3.08 -11.38 17.65
C VAL A 60 2.73 -11.10 16.21
N LEU A 61 1.95 -10.05 15.97
CA LEU A 61 1.42 -9.77 14.63
C LEU A 61 2.47 -9.18 13.69
N VAL A 62 3.37 -8.34 14.19
CA VAL A 62 4.41 -7.75 13.32
C VAL A 62 5.33 -8.83 12.76
N PRO A 63 5.84 -9.77 13.56
CA PRO A 63 6.63 -10.86 12.99
C PRO A 63 5.86 -11.72 11.99
N GLN A 64 4.54 -11.85 12.18
CA GLN A 64 3.73 -12.59 11.23
C GLN A 64 3.70 -11.90 9.87
N VAL A 65 3.55 -10.57 9.85
CA VAL A 65 3.61 -9.80 8.61
C VAL A 65 4.99 -9.94 7.98
N ASP A 66 6.03 -9.81 8.78
CA ASP A 66 7.40 -9.95 8.31
C ASP A 66 7.60 -11.29 7.58
N SER A 67 7.16 -12.38 8.19
CA SER A 67 7.30 -13.70 7.59
C SER A 67 6.53 -13.84 6.29
N LEU A 68 5.36 -13.21 6.22
CA LEU A 68 4.52 -13.31 5.03
C LEU A 68 5.11 -12.61 3.82
N VAL A 69 5.77 -11.48 4.02
CA VAL A 69 6.29 -10.70 2.91
C VAL A 69 7.75 -10.97 2.60
N LYS A 70 8.44 -11.64 3.50
CA LYS A 70 9.89 -11.84 3.36
C LYS A 70 10.23 -12.53 2.05
N GLY A 71 11.07 -11.87 1.26
CA GLY A 71 11.52 -12.41 -0.02
C GLY A 71 10.48 -12.46 -1.12
N LYS A 72 9.30 -11.91 -0.89
CA LYS A 72 8.25 -11.91 -1.91
C LYS A 72 8.07 -10.52 -2.49
N LYS A 73 7.77 -10.48 -3.78
CA LYS A 73 7.51 -9.22 -4.46
C LYS A 73 6.05 -8.86 -4.26
N PHE A 74 5.79 -7.78 -3.56
CA PHE A 74 4.43 -7.40 -3.21
C PHE A 74 4.01 -6.06 -3.79
N PHE A 75 2.71 -5.90 -3.95
CA PHE A 75 2.09 -4.62 -4.29
C PHE A 75 1.10 -4.30 -3.17
N LEU A 76 1.42 -3.29 -2.40
CA LEU A 76 0.58 -2.88 -1.28
C LEU A 76 -0.09 -1.56 -1.59
N ILE A 77 -1.41 -1.51 -1.44
CA ILE A 77 -2.16 -0.27 -1.54
C ILE A 77 -2.65 0.12 -0.15
N LEU A 78 -2.31 1.33 0.25
CA LEU A 78 -2.88 1.94 1.46
C LEU A 78 -3.84 3.02 0.99
N ASP A 79 -5.13 2.73 1.11
CA ASP A 79 -6.15 3.61 0.59
C ASP A 79 -6.68 4.56 1.66
N ASP A 80 -6.78 5.84 1.30
CA ASP A 80 -7.36 6.89 2.14
C ASP A 80 -6.57 7.12 3.43
N VAL A 81 -5.26 7.31 3.26
CA VAL A 81 -4.37 7.54 4.40
C VAL A 81 -4.52 8.97 4.90
N TRP A 82 -4.68 9.11 6.21
CA TRP A 82 -4.77 10.39 6.88
C TRP A 82 -3.46 10.65 7.62
N GLU A 83 -3.24 11.90 8.00
CA GLU A 83 -2.03 12.25 8.75
C GLU A 83 -1.94 11.41 10.03
N GLU A 84 -3.05 11.21 10.70
CA GLU A 84 -3.09 10.41 11.91
C GLU A 84 -2.73 8.94 11.65
N SER A 85 -3.07 8.44 10.46
CA SER A 85 -2.78 7.05 10.11
C SER A 85 -1.34 6.82 9.70
N ARG A 86 -0.63 7.88 9.36
CA ARG A 86 0.75 7.74 8.92
C ARG A 86 1.62 7.09 9.99
N ALA A 87 1.30 7.34 11.24
CA ALA A 87 2.05 6.75 12.34
C ALA A 87 1.96 5.22 12.35
N VAL A 88 0.86 4.67 11.86
CA VAL A 88 0.72 3.22 11.75
C VAL A 88 1.73 2.67 10.75
N TRP A 89 1.86 3.34 9.60
CA TRP A 89 2.86 2.94 8.62
C TRP A 89 4.26 3.03 9.19
N ASP A 90 4.63 4.19 9.74
CA ASP A 90 5.98 4.41 10.22
C ASP A 90 6.34 3.49 11.38
N GLY A 91 5.40 3.24 12.27
CA GLY A 91 5.67 2.49 13.49
C GLY A 91 5.45 1.00 13.41
N LEU A 92 4.62 0.54 12.49
CA LEU A 92 4.24 -0.87 12.46
C LEU A 92 4.53 -1.59 11.15
N LEU A 93 4.33 -0.93 10.03
CA LEU A 93 4.40 -1.61 8.74
C LEU A 93 5.70 -1.40 7.98
N ARG A 94 6.32 -0.27 8.15
CA ARG A 94 7.50 0.07 7.35
C ARG A 94 8.60 -0.96 7.48
N ALA A 95 8.96 -1.33 8.70
CA ALA A 95 10.05 -2.27 8.94
C ALA A 95 9.76 -3.66 8.38
N PRO A 96 8.61 -4.30 8.73
CA PRO A 96 8.36 -5.62 8.17
C PRO A 96 8.17 -5.60 6.65
N MET A 97 7.53 -4.57 6.09
CA MET A 97 7.35 -4.52 4.65
C MET A 97 8.65 -4.30 3.91
N SER A 98 9.66 -3.75 4.56
CA SER A 98 10.97 -3.56 3.92
C SER A 98 11.67 -4.89 3.64
N ARG A 99 11.17 -5.99 4.20
CA ARG A 99 11.73 -7.31 3.96
C ARG A 99 11.26 -7.93 2.64
N GLY A 100 10.35 -7.28 1.95
CA GLY A 100 9.88 -7.77 0.67
C GLY A 100 10.99 -7.78 -0.37
N ALA A 101 10.78 -8.51 -1.46
CA ALA A 101 11.77 -8.61 -2.53
C ALA A 101 11.91 -7.27 -3.25
N HIS A 102 13.07 -7.10 -3.86
CA HIS A 102 13.33 -5.92 -4.68
C HIS A 102 12.25 -5.82 -5.77
N GLY A 103 11.77 -4.63 -6.00
CA GLY A 103 10.70 -4.41 -6.97
C GLY A 103 9.32 -4.36 -6.37
N SER A 104 9.19 -4.63 -5.07
CA SER A 104 7.92 -4.43 -4.39
C SER A 104 7.51 -2.95 -4.44
N ARG A 105 6.22 -2.69 -4.46
CA ARG A 105 5.71 -1.34 -4.63
C ARG A 105 4.64 -1.01 -3.60
N LEU A 106 4.59 0.26 -3.25
CA LEU A 106 3.56 0.79 -2.35
C LEU A 106 2.84 1.92 -3.08
N LEU A 107 1.52 1.83 -3.13
CA LEU A 107 0.69 2.90 -3.67
C LEU A 107 -0.18 3.45 -2.55
N VAL A 108 -0.11 4.74 -2.34
CA VAL A 108 -0.87 5.40 -1.28
C VAL A 108 -1.87 6.35 -1.91
N THR A 109 -3.11 6.31 -1.48
CA THR A 109 -4.06 7.36 -1.83
C THR A 109 -4.29 8.22 -0.61
N THR A 110 -4.37 9.51 -0.81
CA THR A 110 -4.59 10.43 0.30
C THR A 110 -5.17 11.73 -0.24
N ARG A 111 -5.87 12.46 0.62
CA ARG A 111 -6.38 13.78 0.30
C ARG A 111 -5.42 14.88 0.73
N ASP A 112 -4.37 14.53 1.43
CA ASP A 112 -3.45 15.48 2.04
C ASP A 112 -2.04 15.29 1.49
N GLU A 113 -1.52 16.30 0.81
CA GLU A 113 -0.18 16.23 0.23
C GLU A 113 0.90 16.05 1.30
N ARG A 114 0.63 16.52 2.51
CA ARG A 114 1.60 16.34 3.59
C ARG A 114 1.81 14.88 3.91
N VAL A 115 0.76 14.06 3.76
CA VAL A 115 0.85 12.63 3.97
C VAL A 115 1.78 12.01 2.94
N ALA A 116 1.59 12.35 1.68
CA ALA A 116 2.44 11.81 0.61
C ALA A 116 3.89 12.17 0.84
N ASN A 117 4.16 13.43 1.20
CA ASN A 117 5.52 13.87 1.48
C ASN A 117 6.11 13.17 2.68
N GLY A 118 5.30 13.01 3.72
CA GLY A 118 5.77 12.35 4.94
C GLY A 118 6.08 10.87 4.74
N MET A 119 5.41 10.23 3.79
CA MET A 119 5.68 8.84 3.47
C MET A 119 6.80 8.68 2.43
N ARG A 120 7.44 9.78 2.09
CA ARG A 120 8.59 9.77 1.16
C ARG A 120 8.25 9.18 -0.19
N ALA A 121 7.09 9.58 -0.72
CA ALA A 121 6.69 9.14 -2.04
C ALA A 121 7.68 9.62 -3.08
N THR A 122 8.12 8.76 -3.97
CA THR A 122 9.03 9.14 -5.04
C THR A 122 8.31 9.83 -6.17
N LYS A 123 7.02 9.52 -6.34
CA LYS A 123 6.17 10.16 -7.34
C LYS A 123 4.83 10.48 -6.72
N SER A 124 4.33 11.67 -7.00
CA SER A 124 3.02 12.10 -6.54
C SER A 124 2.22 12.63 -7.72
N HIS A 125 0.95 12.29 -7.75
CA HIS A 125 0.06 12.71 -8.83
C HIS A 125 -1.23 13.26 -8.25
N ARG A 126 -1.72 14.36 -8.82
CA ARG A 126 -3.02 14.89 -8.44
C ARG A 126 -4.04 14.35 -9.40
N VAL A 127 -4.93 13.53 -8.90
CA VAL A 127 -5.91 12.83 -9.73
C VAL A 127 -6.82 13.81 -10.46
N GLU A 128 -7.17 14.90 -9.81
CA GLU A 128 -8.08 15.85 -10.44
C GLU A 128 -7.51 16.53 -11.68
N LYS A 129 -6.21 16.42 -11.90
CA LYS A 129 -5.58 17.02 -13.06
C LYS A 129 -5.32 16.02 -14.19
N LEU A 130 -5.74 14.78 -13.98
CA LEU A 130 -5.53 13.72 -14.96
C LEU A 130 -6.87 13.13 -15.33
N SER A 131 -7.05 12.78 -16.60
CA SER A 131 -8.20 11.96 -16.96
C SER A 131 -8.00 10.59 -16.32
N ASP A 132 -9.08 9.84 -16.16
CA ASP A 132 -8.98 8.52 -15.57
C ASP A 132 -8.03 7.64 -16.37
N GLU A 133 -8.08 7.69 -17.69
CA GLU A 133 -7.21 6.90 -18.52
C GLU A 133 -5.76 7.32 -18.44
N ASP A 134 -5.50 8.63 -18.43
CA ASP A 134 -4.14 9.13 -18.33
C ASP A 134 -3.53 8.77 -16.99
N GLY A 135 -4.28 8.92 -15.91
CA GLY A 135 -3.79 8.59 -14.59
C GLY A 135 -3.49 7.10 -14.45
N TRP A 136 -4.39 6.26 -14.97
CA TRP A 136 -4.20 4.82 -14.92
C TRP A 136 -2.97 4.40 -15.71
N SER A 137 -2.84 4.89 -16.95
CA SER A 137 -1.71 4.53 -17.81
C SER A 137 -0.39 4.95 -17.20
N LEU A 138 -0.34 6.16 -16.65
CA LEU A 138 0.87 6.69 -16.06
C LEU A 138 1.31 5.88 -14.85
N LEU A 139 0.37 5.58 -13.97
CA LEU A 139 0.68 4.85 -12.75
C LEU A 139 1.06 3.40 -13.03
N ILE A 140 0.38 2.75 -13.96
CA ILE A 140 0.74 1.38 -14.35
C ILE A 140 2.17 1.34 -14.86
N LYS A 141 2.51 2.30 -15.71
CA LYS A 141 3.86 2.37 -16.24
C LYS A 141 4.90 2.50 -15.13
N GLN A 142 4.65 3.36 -14.16
CA GLN A 142 5.59 3.58 -13.08
C GLN A 142 5.71 2.36 -12.17
N ILE A 143 4.60 1.71 -11.88
CA ILE A 143 4.60 0.55 -11.01
C ILE A 143 5.36 -0.61 -11.64
N LEU A 144 5.23 -0.77 -12.95
CA LEU A 144 5.86 -1.87 -13.66
C LEU A 144 7.30 -1.60 -14.10
N GLN A 145 7.83 -0.40 -13.85
CA GLN A 145 9.21 -0.10 -14.19
C GLN A 145 10.16 -1.00 -13.43
N PRO A 146 11.11 -1.59 -14.11
CA PRO A 146 12.03 -2.49 -13.42
C PRO A 146 12.94 -1.81 -12.42
N LYS A 147 13.21 -0.51 -12.62
CA LYS A 147 14.10 0.13 -11.84
C LYS A 147 13.63 0.67 -10.66
N GLU A 148 13.93 0.68 -9.80
CA GLU A 148 13.50 1.12 -8.79
C GLU A 148 13.81 2.07 -8.11
N VAL A 149 13.69 2.45 -7.43
CA VAL A 149 13.81 3.36 -6.90
C VAL A 149 13.80 3.59 -5.85
N ILE A 150 13.62 3.61 -5.26
CA ILE A 150 13.53 3.79 -4.36
C ILE A 150 13.50 4.41 -3.41
N ALA A 151 13.38 4.79 -2.84
CA ALA A 151 13.24 5.36 -1.78
C ALA A 151 13.21 5.61 -0.91
#